data_98bcf5a9ccee92f8f84b6cad59854d06
#
_entry.id   98bcf5a9ccee92f8f84b6cad59854d06
#
_cell.length_a   1.000
_cell.length_b   1.000
_cell.length_c   1.000
_cell.angle_alpha   90.00
_cell.angle_beta   90.00
_cell.angle_gamma   90.00
#
_symmetry.space_group_name_H-M   'P 1'
#
loop_
_entity.id
_entity.type
_entity.pdbx_description
1 polymer ?
#
loop_
_entity_poly.entity_id
_entity_poly.type
_entity_poly.pdbx_seq_one_letter_code
_entity_poly.pdbx_strand_id
1 'polypeptide(L)'
;HGTVWTSEEGQVNLRGARFREDTRPLDPGCDCYTCTCYDRAYLRHLVVSTEWLAVRLLSIHNLRFLVRLAGEARRRVAVGSFESWSCDWLTRYRNARNTMEKIQ
;
A
#
# COMPACT_ATOMS: atom_id res chain seq x y z
N HIS A 1 12.69 5.15 -2.02
CA HIS A 1 11.73 6.24 -2.17
C HIS A 1 10.66 5.86 -3.19
N GLY A 2 9.42 6.16 -2.90
CA GLY A 2 8.31 5.80 -3.75
C GLY A 2 7.69 4.45 -3.43
N THR A 3 8.13 3.79 -2.38
CA THR A 3 7.60 2.50 -1.95
C THR A 3 6.35 2.70 -1.09
N VAL A 4 5.29 1.97 -1.43
CA VAL A 4 4.04 1.98 -0.67
C VAL A 4 3.56 0.56 -0.45
N TRP A 5 2.82 0.36 0.64
CA TRP A 5 2.20 -0.93 0.96
C TRP A 5 0.74 -0.92 0.58
N THR A 6 0.32 -1.98 -0.11
CA THR A 6 -1.06 -2.13 -0.55
C THR A 6 -1.61 -3.49 -0.13
N SER A 7 -2.93 -3.58 0.01
CA SER A 7 -3.59 -4.83 0.39
C SER A 7 -3.61 -5.84 -0.74
N GLU A 8 -3.76 -5.38 -1.98
CA GLU A 8 -3.95 -6.26 -3.13
C GLU A 8 -2.65 -6.57 -3.89
N GLU A 9 -1.75 -5.60 -3.95
CA GLU A 9 -0.55 -5.72 -4.76
C GLU A 9 0.73 -5.85 -3.93
N GLY A 10 0.60 -5.84 -2.60
CA GLY A 10 1.75 -5.91 -1.71
C GLY A 10 2.54 -4.62 -1.73
N GLN A 11 3.85 -4.75 -1.66
CA GLN A 11 4.74 -3.59 -1.71
C GLN A 11 4.99 -3.22 -3.17
N VAL A 12 4.69 -1.97 -3.53
CA VAL A 12 4.90 -1.48 -4.90
C VAL A 12 5.77 -0.23 -4.88
N ASN A 13 6.49 0.00 -5.97
CA ASN A 13 7.27 1.20 -6.16
C ASN A 13 6.60 2.07 -7.23
N LEU A 14 6.14 3.24 -6.83
CA LEU A 14 5.40 4.14 -7.73
C LEU A 14 6.25 4.71 -8.87
N ARG A 15 7.55 4.57 -8.82
CA ARG A 15 8.40 5.01 -9.93
C ARG A 15 8.18 4.19 -11.19
N GLY A 16 7.56 3.02 -11.06
CA GLY A 16 7.28 2.17 -12.22
C GLY A 16 6.42 2.86 -13.27
N ALA A 17 6.79 2.70 -14.54
CA ALA A 17 6.09 3.35 -15.65
C ALA A 17 4.63 2.90 -15.75
N ARG A 18 4.30 1.73 -15.26
CA ARG A 18 2.93 1.20 -15.30
C ARG A 18 1.93 2.03 -14.49
N PHE A 19 2.42 2.89 -13.60
CA PHE A 19 1.55 3.76 -12.80
C PHE A 19 1.32 5.13 -13.43
N ARG A 20 1.91 5.39 -14.58
CA ARG A 20 1.87 6.74 -15.21
C ARG A 20 0.46 7.25 -15.44
N GLU A 21 -0.45 6.38 -15.82
CA GLU A 21 -1.84 6.74 -16.09
C GLU A 21 -2.82 6.01 -15.18
N ASP A 22 -2.34 5.48 -14.06
CA ASP A 22 -3.16 4.73 -13.11
C ASP A 22 -3.91 5.71 -12.20
N THR A 23 -5.21 5.85 -12.44
CA THR A 23 -6.07 6.79 -11.72
C THR A 23 -6.69 6.22 -10.46
N ARG A 24 -6.31 5.01 -10.06
CA ARG A 24 -6.80 4.39 -8.83
C ARG A 24 -6.07 4.97 -7.61
N PRO A 25 -6.69 4.91 -6.41
CA PRO A 25 -5.97 5.26 -5.18
C PRO A 25 -4.86 4.24 -4.92
N LEU A 26 -3.95 4.57 -4.01
CA LEU A 26 -2.86 3.65 -3.65
C LEU A 26 -3.39 2.30 -3.21
N ASP A 27 -4.43 2.30 -2.41
CA ASP A 27 -5.04 1.07 -1.90
C ASP A 27 -6.55 1.25 -1.88
N PRO A 28 -7.30 0.50 -2.70
CA PRO A 28 -8.76 0.58 -2.69
C PRO A 28 -9.29 0.25 -1.29
N GLY A 29 -10.20 1.06 -0.81
CA GLY A 29 -10.76 0.88 0.53
C GLY A 29 -9.94 1.50 1.65
N CYS A 30 -8.77 2.05 1.36
CA CYS A 30 -8.02 2.82 2.36
C CYS A 30 -8.66 4.19 2.56
N ASP A 31 -8.82 4.59 3.80
CA ASP A 31 -9.47 5.85 4.16
C ASP A 31 -8.49 6.98 4.50
N CYS A 32 -7.19 6.80 4.21
CA CYS A 32 -6.22 7.84 4.53
C CYS A 32 -6.40 9.07 3.64
N TYR A 33 -5.86 10.18 4.08
CA TYR A 33 -5.93 11.43 3.32
C TYR A 33 -5.41 11.26 1.90
N THR A 34 -4.28 10.58 1.75
CA THR A 34 -3.65 10.38 0.44
C THR A 34 -4.54 9.61 -0.52
N CYS A 35 -5.10 8.46 -0.07
CA CYS A 35 -5.97 7.66 -0.92
C CYS A 35 -7.29 8.35 -1.24
N THR A 36 -7.77 9.21 -0.34
CA THR A 36 -9.01 9.94 -0.54
C THR A 36 -8.87 11.07 -1.54
N CYS A 37 -7.70 11.71 -1.59
CA CYS A 37 -7.51 12.95 -2.34
C CYS A 37 -6.68 12.82 -3.62
N TYR A 38 -5.86 11.77 -3.74
CA TYR A 38 -4.90 11.67 -4.84
C TYR A 38 -4.93 10.29 -5.48
N ASP A 39 -4.60 10.23 -6.77
CA ASP A 39 -4.45 8.96 -7.48
C ASP A 39 -2.97 8.59 -7.65
N ARG A 40 -2.73 7.37 -8.11
CA ARG A 40 -1.38 6.85 -8.30
C ARG A 40 -0.59 7.65 -9.34
N ALA A 41 -1.25 8.07 -10.40
CA ALA A 41 -0.60 8.82 -11.48
C ALA A 41 -0.02 10.13 -10.96
N TYR A 42 -0.80 10.88 -10.18
CA TYR A 42 -0.34 12.14 -9.60
C TYR A 42 0.79 11.91 -8.59
N LEU A 43 0.62 10.91 -7.71
CA LEU A 43 1.63 10.59 -6.72
C LEU A 43 2.94 10.15 -7.39
N ARG A 44 2.86 9.37 -8.46
CA ARG A 44 4.04 9.02 -9.25
C ARG A 44 4.74 10.25 -9.78
N HIS A 45 3.97 11.20 -10.31
CA HIS A 45 4.54 12.45 -10.81
C HIS A 45 5.34 13.15 -9.71
N LEU A 46 4.78 13.24 -8.50
CA LEU A 46 5.48 13.87 -7.38
C LEU A 46 6.74 13.11 -6.99
N VAL A 47 6.68 11.77 -6.97
CA VAL A 47 7.83 10.93 -6.64
C VAL A 47 8.95 11.12 -7.66
N VAL A 48 8.62 11.04 -8.94
CA VAL A 48 9.59 11.18 -10.03
C VAL A 48 10.21 12.56 -10.04
N SER A 49 9.42 13.59 -9.70
CA SER A 49 9.89 14.98 -9.63
C SER A 49 10.63 15.30 -8.33
N THR A 50 10.79 14.34 -7.45
CA THR A 50 11.50 14.47 -6.16
C THR A 50 10.89 15.57 -5.28
N GLU A 51 9.55 15.64 -5.24
CA GLU A 51 8.84 16.64 -4.44
C GLU A 51 8.72 16.19 -2.99
N TRP A 52 8.92 17.12 -2.05
CA TRP A 52 8.73 16.84 -0.63
C TRP A 52 7.32 16.36 -0.30
N LEU A 53 6.34 16.85 -1.05
CA LEU A 53 4.96 16.45 -0.87
C LEU A 53 4.77 14.95 -1.06
N ALA A 54 5.54 14.33 -1.98
CA ALA A 54 5.49 12.89 -2.19
C ALA A 54 5.85 12.15 -0.91
N VAL A 55 6.95 12.51 -0.26
CA VAL A 55 7.39 11.87 0.98
C VAL A 55 6.28 11.93 2.02
N ARG A 56 5.69 13.10 2.17
CA ARG A 56 4.63 13.31 3.15
C ARG A 56 3.38 12.46 2.85
N LEU A 57 2.92 12.50 1.62
CA LEU A 57 1.69 11.80 1.22
C LEU A 57 1.85 10.28 1.30
N LEU A 58 2.99 9.76 0.85
CA LEU A 58 3.25 8.32 0.93
C LEU A 58 3.41 7.86 2.37
N SER A 59 4.03 8.68 3.21
CA SER A 59 4.18 8.37 4.64
C SER A 59 2.85 8.30 5.36
N ILE A 60 1.93 9.22 5.03
CA ILE A 60 0.57 9.21 5.60
C ILE A 60 -0.12 7.88 5.25
N HIS A 61 -0.03 7.47 3.99
CA HIS A 61 -0.64 6.22 3.57
C HIS A 61 0.00 5.01 4.25
N ASN A 62 1.32 4.94 4.25
CA ASN A 62 2.03 3.79 4.83
C ASN A 62 1.78 3.67 6.32
N LEU A 63 1.73 4.79 7.03
CA LEU A 63 1.42 4.77 8.46
C LEU A 63 -0.01 4.27 8.69
N ARG A 64 -0.97 4.75 7.92
CA ARG A 64 -2.36 4.31 8.05
C ARG A 64 -2.51 2.82 7.74
N PHE A 65 -1.79 2.34 6.74
CA PHE A 65 -1.76 0.91 6.40
C PHE A 65 -1.32 0.09 7.61
N LEU A 66 -0.23 0.47 8.26
CA LEU A 66 0.29 -0.24 9.42
C LEU A 66 -0.66 -0.18 10.61
N VAL A 67 -1.26 0.98 10.87
CA VAL A 67 -2.22 1.14 11.96
C VAL A 67 -3.43 0.23 11.76
N ARG A 68 -3.95 0.17 10.54
CA ARG A 68 -5.10 -0.68 10.23
C ARG A 68 -4.74 -2.16 10.34
N LEU A 69 -3.56 -2.53 9.87
CA LEU A 69 -3.07 -3.90 9.97
C LEU A 69 -2.92 -4.32 11.43
N ALA A 70 -2.32 -3.45 12.25
CA ALA A 70 -2.18 -3.72 13.69
C ALA A 70 -3.53 -3.86 14.37
N GLY A 71 -4.49 -3.02 14.00
CA GLY A 71 -5.86 -3.10 14.52
C GLY A 71 -6.54 -4.42 14.17
N GLU A 72 -6.37 -4.88 12.94
CA GLU A 72 -6.93 -6.16 12.52
C GLU A 72 -6.25 -7.32 13.28
N ALA A 73 -4.94 -7.29 13.41
CA ALA A 73 -4.20 -8.30 14.16
C ALA A 73 -4.71 -8.38 15.61
N ARG A 74 -4.94 -7.23 16.22
CA ARG A 74 -5.44 -7.15 17.58
C ARG A 74 -6.83 -7.79 17.72
N ARG A 75 -7.72 -7.52 16.77
CA ARG A 75 -9.06 -8.13 16.74
C ARG A 75 -8.97 -9.65 16.61
N ARG A 76 -8.06 -10.12 15.75
CA ARG A 76 -7.89 -11.57 15.52
C ARG A 76 -7.36 -12.28 16.75
N VAL A 77 -6.46 -11.63 17.50
CA VAL A 77 -5.99 -12.17 18.78
C VAL A 77 -7.16 -12.31 19.76
N ALA A 78 -7.99 -11.26 19.85
CA ALA A 78 -9.10 -11.24 20.79
C ALA A 78 -10.14 -12.34 20.53
N VAL A 79 -10.38 -12.69 19.26
CA VAL A 79 -11.35 -13.73 18.90
C VAL A 79 -10.72 -15.10 18.66
N GLY A 80 -9.41 -15.23 18.85
CA GLY A 80 -8.72 -16.52 18.73
C GLY A 80 -8.42 -16.98 17.31
N SER A 81 -8.48 -16.09 16.31
CA SER A 81 -8.24 -16.43 14.92
C SER A 81 -6.94 -15.86 14.34
N PHE A 82 -6.06 -15.36 15.20
CA PHE A 82 -4.85 -14.68 14.73
C PHE A 82 -3.94 -15.57 13.92
N GLU A 83 -3.68 -16.78 14.39
CA GLU A 83 -2.73 -17.67 13.72
C GLU A 83 -3.15 -17.99 12.29
N SER A 84 -4.40 -18.42 12.12
CA SER A 84 -4.94 -18.72 10.80
C SER A 84 -4.96 -17.48 9.90
N TRP A 85 -5.45 -16.37 10.42
CA TRP A 85 -5.52 -15.13 9.67
C TRP A 85 -4.12 -14.65 9.25
N SER A 86 -3.14 -14.68 10.16
CA SER A 86 -1.81 -14.17 9.86
C SER A 86 -1.11 -15.01 8.80
N CYS A 87 -1.27 -16.33 8.85
CA CYS A 87 -0.70 -17.22 7.83
C CYS A 87 -1.29 -16.94 6.46
N ASP A 88 -2.61 -16.78 6.36
CA ASP A 88 -3.28 -16.47 5.11
C ASP A 88 -2.88 -15.09 4.59
N TRP A 89 -2.82 -14.12 5.48
CA TRP A 89 -2.45 -12.76 5.11
C TRP A 89 -1.02 -12.71 4.56
N LEU A 90 -0.08 -13.34 5.24
CA LEU A 90 1.32 -13.37 4.81
C LEU A 90 1.48 -14.09 3.48
N THR A 91 0.76 -15.18 3.26
CA THR A 91 0.81 -15.91 2.01
C THR A 91 0.33 -15.04 0.86
N ARG A 92 -0.82 -14.37 1.03
CA ARG A 92 -1.36 -13.48 0.00
C ARG A 92 -0.43 -12.30 -0.28
N TYR A 93 0.15 -11.72 0.76
CA TYR A 93 1.05 -10.59 0.62
C TYR A 93 2.33 -10.99 -0.13
N ARG A 94 2.91 -12.12 0.20
CA ARG A 94 4.12 -12.62 -0.48
C ARG A 94 3.84 -12.94 -1.94
N ASN A 95 2.70 -13.55 -2.24
CA ASN A 95 2.32 -13.87 -3.61
C ASN A 95 2.12 -12.62 -4.44
N ALA A 96 1.45 -11.63 -3.88
CA ALA A 96 1.23 -10.35 -4.55
C ALA A 96 2.58 -9.65 -4.82
N ARG A 97 3.48 -9.65 -3.83
CA ARG A 97 4.81 -9.03 -3.98
C ARG A 97 5.62 -9.72 -5.07
N ASN A 98 5.61 -11.06 -5.10
CA ASN A 98 6.34 -11.81 -6.12
C ASN A 98 5.81 -11.54 -7.52
N THR A 99 4.50 -11.44 -7.65
CA THR A 99 3.86 -11.08 -8.93
C THR A 99 4.29 -9.68 -9.39
N MET A 100 4.31 -8.72 -8.47
CA MET A 100 4.71 -7.35 -8.80
C MET A 100 6.19 -7.26 -9.18
N GLU A 101 7.06 -8.02 -8.52
CA GLU A 101 8.47 -8.07 -8.86
C GLU A 101 8.71 -8.56 -10.29
N LYS A 102 7.91 -9.51 -10.75
CA LYS A 102 8.00 -10.03 -12.11
C LYS A 102 7.53 -9.00 -13.14
N ILE A 103 6.58 -8.15 -12.79
CA ILE A 103 6.04 -7.11 -13.67
C ILE A 103 6.97 -5.91 -13.72
N GLN A 104 7.57 -5.55 -12.60
CA GLN A 104 8.46 -4.40 -12.47
C GLN A 104 9.87 -4.75 -12.96
#